data_632549230d9e379859e40e03a06d11ec
#
_entry.id   632549230d9e379859e40e03a06d11ec
#
_cell.length_a   1.000
_cell.length_b   1.000
_cell.length_c   1.000
_cell.angle_alpha   90.00
_cell.angle_beta   90.00
_cell.angle_gamma   90.00
#
_symmetry.space_group_name_H-M   'P 1'
#
loop_
_entity.id
_entity.type
_entity.pdbx_description
1 polymer ?
#
loop_
_entity_poly.entity_id
_entity_poly.type
_entity_poly.pdbx_seq_one_letter_code
_entity_poly.pdbx_strand_id
1 'polypeptide(L)'
;MKYYVLFNPHAGNGLGEEKARALTMDAELCFCDMTKLDSYEAFFAGIEPEDGVILAGGDGTLNRFLNDTEGLSIPNDILYYAIGSGNDFLKDLNKEVGCAPFSIKEYLKNLPTVTVKGKTYRFLNNVGFGIDGYCCEVGDKLRQTTDKPINYAGIAIKGLLFHFKPRNAVITVDGKTYEFKKVWLAPTMNGRYYGGGMMVAPDQNRSNPEGTVSVSLMYGSGKLKTLMVFPSIFKGEHVKHTEMCKVLTGHEITVKFDQPTALQIDGETVLGVTEYAVSSRVPAKV
;
A
#
# COMPACT_ATOMS: atom_id res chain seq x y z
N MET A 1 5.28 28.68 15.27
CA MET A 1 5.04 27.46 14.46
C MET A 1 5.35 26.27 15.34
N LYS A 2 4.40 25.41 15.54
CA LYS A 2 4.55 24.12 16.25
C LYS A 2 4.25 22.97 15.32
N TYR A 3 4.62 21.77 15.74
CA TYR A 3 4.31 20.57 14.98
C TYR A 3 3.44 19.64 15.81
N TYR A 4 2.30 19.25 15.25
CA TYR A 4 1.42 18.23 15.82
C TYR A 4 1.84 16.87 15.30
N VAL A 5 2.37 16.03 16.20
CA VAL A 5 2.80 14.66 15.87
C VAL A 5 1.62 13.72 16.08
N LEU A 6 0.92 13.42 14.98
CA LEU A 6 -0.17 12.45 14.98
C LEU A 6 0.40 11.04 14.91
N PHE A 7 0.36 10.32 16.01
CA PHE A 7 0.88 8.95 16.06
C PHE A 7 -0.22 7.90 16.17
N ASN A 8 0.01 6.76 15.53
CA ASN A 8 -0.81 5.58 15.72
C ASN A 8 -0.15 4.68 16.78
N PRO A 9 -0.73 4.50 17.98
CA PRO A 9 -0.13 3.69 19.05
C PRO A 9 0.06 2.24 18.63
N HIS A 10 -0.73 1.72 17.69
CA HIS A 10 -0.64 0.35 17.19
C HIS A 10 0.43 0.17 16.10
N ALA A 11 1.01 1.26 15.56
CA ALA A 11 2.10 1.17 14.59
C ALA A 11 3.35 0.55 15.20
N GLY A 12 4.24 0.04 14.34
CA GLY A 12 5.54 -0.49 14.78
C GLY A 12 5.46 -1.61 15.81
N ASN A 13 4.46 -2.50 15.69
CA ASN A 13 4.17 -3.61 16.60
C ASN A 13 3.74 -3.16 18.00
N GLY A 14 2.92 -2.11 18.10
CA GLY A 14 2.41 -1.57 19.36
C GLY A 14 3.36 -0.59 20.07
N LEU A 15 4.50 -0.26 19.47
CA LEU A 15 5.47 0.71 19.99
C LEU A 15 5.32 2.11 19.36
N GLY A 16 4.17 2.39 18.76
CA GLY A 16 3.97 3.61 17.97
C GLY A 16 4.13 4.89 18.78
N GLU A 17 3.61 4.96 19.99
CA GLU A 17 3.78 6.12 20.87
C GLU A 17 5.24 6.31 21.30
N GLU A 18 5.89 5.24 21.76
CA GLU A 18 7.30 5.28 22.17
C GLU A 18 8.20 5.79 21.04
N LYS A 19 8.04 5.22 19.85
CA LYS A 19 8.80 5.62 18.67
C LYS A 19 8.51 7.05 18.21
N ALA A 20 7.24 7.47 18.28
CA ALA A 20 6.88 8.85 17.94
C ALA A 20 7.51 9.84 18.90
N ARG A 21 7.48 9.56 20.21
CA ARG A 21 8.09 10.42 21.25
C ARG A 21 9.61 10.46 21.22
N ALA A 22 10.24 9.51 20.53
CA ALA A 22 11.69 9.54 20.28
C ALA A 22 12.09 10.56 19.21
N LEU A 23 11.11 11.15 18.49
CA LEU A 23 11.37 12.23 17.53
C LEU A 23 11.92 13.47 18.25
N THR A 24 13.03 13.96 17.76
CA THR A 24 13.63 15.22 18.22
C THR A 24 13.74 16.20 17.05
N MET A 25 13.29 17.43 17.27
CA MET A 25 13.38 18.54 16.31
C MET A 25 13.63 19.83 17.10
N ASP A 26 14.24 20.82 16.45
CA ASP A 26 14.36 22.17 17.00
C ASP A 26 13.05 22.95 16.80
N ALA A 27 11.98 22.45 17.41
CA ALA A 27 10.63 23.01 17.35
C ALA A 27 9.77 22.49 18.51
N GLU A 28 8.69 23.19 18.81
CA GLU A 28 7.67 22.71 19.76
C GLU A 28 6.91 21.53 19.15
N LEU A 29 6.90 20.38 19.84
CA LEU A 29 6.19 19.16 19.42
C LEU A 29 5.00 18.89 20.33
N CYS A 30 3.80 18.81 19.71
CA CYS A 30 2.55 18.43 20.36
C CYS A 30 2.15 17.01 19.93
N PHE A 31 2.26 16.01 20.82
CA PHE A 31 1.97 14.62 20.50
C PHE A 31 0.48 14.31 20.68
N CYS A 32 -0.15 13.83 19.62
CA CYS A 32 -1.57 13.51 19.57
C CYS A 32 -1.79 12.07 19.13
N ASP A 33 -2.50 11.29 19.93
CA ASP A 33 -2.95 9.95 19.56
C ASP A 33 -4.08 10.06 18.51
N MET A 34 -3.79 9.67 17.27
CA MET A 34 -4.73 9.80 16.16
C MET A 34 -5.98 8.89 16.33
N THR A 35 -5.92 7.88 17.19
CA THR A 35 -7.08 7.00 17.47
C THR A 35 -8.09 7.63 18.43
N LYS A 36 -7.73 8.75 19.04
CA LYS A 36 -8.56 9.50 19.99
C LYS A 36 -9.08 10.82 19.42
N LEU A 37 -8.80 11.10 18.16
CA LEU A 37 -9.38 12.28 17.50
C LEU A 37 -10.87 12.07 17.29
N ASP A 38 -11.67 13.08 17.59
CA ASP A 38 -13.10 13.07 17.27
C ASP A 38 -13.32 13.02 15.76
N SER A 39 -12.58 13.84 15.01
CA SER A 39 -12.48 13.81 13.56
C SER A 39 -11.25 14.58 13.09
N TYR A 40 -10.77 14.30 11.88
CA TYR A 40 -9.71 15.10 11.25
C TYR A 40 -10.19 16.52 10.94
N GLU A 41 -11.47 16.70 10.58
CA GLU A 41 -12.04 18.01 10.33
C GLU A 41 -11.94 18.90 11.57
N ALA A 42 -12.40 18.40 12.74
CA ALA A 42 -12.31 19.09 14.01
C ALA A 42 -10.85 19.38 14.42
N PHE A 43 -9.96 18.41 14.19
CA PHE A 43 -8.53 18.56 14.46
C PHE A 43 -7.92 19.71 13.62
N PHE A 44 -8.12 19.71 12.31
CA PHE A 44 -7.56 20.75 11.44
C PHE A 44 -8.22 22.13 11.64
N ALA A 45 -9.47 22.18 12.05
CA ALA A 45 -10.12 23.43 12.43
C ALA A 45 -9.59 24.02 13.77
N GLY A 46 -8.96 23.20 14.59
CA GLY A 46 -8.42 23.59 15.91
C GLY A 46 -6.95 23.98 15.91
N ILE A 47 -6.25 23.94 14.77
CA ILE A 47 -4.83 24.29 14.66
C ILE A 47 -4.62 25.44 13.68
N GLU A 48 -3.52 26.20 13.84
CA GLU A 48 -3.21 27.32 12.96
C GLU A 48 -2.72 26.82 11.58
N PRO A 49 -3.02 27.52 10.47
CA PRO A 49 -2.60 27.11 9.14
C PRO A 49 -1.08 27.00 8.96
N GLU A 50 -0.31 27.77 9.75
CA GLU A 50 1.16 27.79 9.73
C GLU A 50 1.78 26.63 10.52
N ASP A 51 1.01 25.93 11.35
CA ASP A 51 1.52 24.80 12.11
C ASP A 51 1.69 23.58 11.21
N GLY A 52 2.73 22.79 11.47
CA GLY A 52 2.99 21.56 10.72
C GLY A 52 2.30 20.36 11.35
N VAL A 53 1.98 19.36 10.54
CA VAL A 53 1.47 18.08 11.01
C VAL A 53 2.43 16.97 10.60
N ILE A 54 2.87 16.16 11.56
CA ILE A 54 3.75 15.01 11.33
C ILE A 54 2.96 13.74 11.53
N LEU A 55 2.79 12.96 10.47
CA LEU A 55 2.19 11.63 10.56
C LEU A 55 3.26 10.63 10.97
N ALA A 56 3.21 10.16 12.20
CA ALA A 56 4.11 9.15 12.75
C ALA A 56 3.45 7.77 12.67
N GLY A 57 3.85 6.96 11.69
CA GLY A 57 3.21 5.67 11.43
C GLY A 57 3.92 4.84 10.38
N GLY A 58 3.23 3.86 9.82
CA GLY A 58 3.60 3.07 8.66
C GLY A 58 2.64 3.28 7.50
N ASP A 59 2.75 2.44 6.46
CA ASP A 59 1.91 2.52 5.25
C ASP A 59 0.40 2.49 5.56
N GLY A 60 -0.03 1.63 6.50
CA GLY A 60 -1.44 1.58 6.93
C GLY A 60 -1.91 2.87 7.62
N THR A 61 -1.03 3.55 8.36
CA THR A 61 -1.34 4.86 8.96
C THR A 61 -1.54 5.92 7.87
N LEU A 62 -0.68 5.93 6.87
CA LEU A 62 -0.81 6.83 5.72
C LEU A 62 -2.08 6.54 4.92
N ASN A 63 -2.37 5.27 4.64
CA ASN A 63 -3.57 4.88 3.91
C ASN A 63 -4.85 5.32 4.64
N ARG A 64 -4.93 5.09 5.96
CA ARG A 64 -6.06 5.55 6.75
C ARG A 64 -6.19 7.06 6.71
N PHE A 65 -5.10 7.79 7.00
CA PHE A 65 -5.10 9.25 6.97
C PHE A 65 -5.61 9.78 5.62
N LEU A 66 -5.09 9.28 4.51
CA LEU A 66 -5.48 9.80 3.19
C LEU A 66 -6.97 9.53 2.85
N ASN A 67 -7.55 8.41 3.31
CA ASN A 67 -8.96 8.11 3.05
C ASN A 67 -9.88 8.83 4.04
N ASP A 68 -9.51 8.95 5.31
CA ASP A 68 -10.28 9.65 6.33
C ASP A 68 -10.29 11.19 6.14
N THR A 69 -9.29 11.72 5.42
CA THR A 69 -9.21 13.15 5.09
C THR A 69 -9.68 13.47 3.67
N GLU A 70 -10.36 12.53 3.01
CA GLU A 70 -10.89 12.78 1.67
C GLU A 70 -11.87 13.97 1.67
N GLY A 71 -11.66 14.89 0.71
CA GLY A 71 -12.49 16.09 0.58
C GLY A 71 -12.16 17.23 1.57
N LEU A 72 -11.29 17.02 2.55
CA LEU A 72 -10.86 18.09 3.45
C LEU A 72 -9.83 18.99 2.77
N SER A 73 -10.01 20.31 2.95
CA SER A 73 -9.00 21.30 2.58
C SER A 73 -8.01 21.45 3.73
N ILE A 74 -6.79 20.93 3.56
CA ILE A 74 -5.73 20.96 4.57
C ILE A 74 -4.65 21.95 4.12
N PRO A 75 -4.61 23.17 4.70
CA PRO A 75 -3.60 24.18 4.36
C PRO A 75 -2.23 23.80 4.91
N ASN A 76 -2.18 23.13 6.06
CA ASN A 76 -0.98 22.77 6.79
C ASN A 76 -0.02 21.92 5.95
N ASP A 77 1.29 22.02 6.22
CA ASP A 77 2.24 21.06 5.66
C ASP A 77 2.12 19.72 6.39
N ILE A 78 2.08 18.64 5.60
CA ILE A 78 1.99 17.27 6.10
C ILE A 78 3.33 16.59 5.89
N LEU A 79 3.97 16.27 7.02
CA LEU A 79 5.24 15.55 7.04
C LEU A 79 5.00 14.09 7.44
N TYR A 80 5.89 13.22 7.02
CA TYR A 80 5.87 11.81 7.38
C TYR A 80 7.11 11.43 8.19
N TYR A 81 6.88 10.74 9.29
CA TYR A 81 7.90 10.12 10.14
C TYR A 81 7.63 8.61 10.22
N ALA A 82 8.46 7.83 9.53
CA ALA A 82 8.25 6.39 9.38
C ALA A 82 8.66 5.62 10.63
N ILE A 83 7.68 5.08 11.35
CA ILE A 83 7.85 4.23 12.54
C ILE A 83 7.19 2.85 12.40
N GLY A 84 6.61 2.58 11.23
CA GLY A 84 5.98 1.30 10.89
C GLY A 84 6.99 0.17 10.68
N SER A 85 6.48 -1.05 10.47
CA SER A 85 7.31 -2.24 10.25
C SER A 85 7.65 -2.47 8.78
N GLY A 86 6.77 -2.14 7.84
CA GLY A 86 6.95 -2.35 6.39
C GLY A 86 7.63 -1.18 5.71
N ASN A 87 7.06 0.01 5.85
CA ASN A 87 7.51 1.30 5.30
C ASN A 87 7.83 1.23 3.79
N ASP A 88 6.95 0.59 3.01
CA ASP A 88 7.12 0.41 1.57
C ASP A 88 7.11 1.75 0.82
N PHE A 89 6.27 2.71 1.27
CA PHE A 89 6.27 4.07 0.77
C PHE A 89 7.63 4.77 0.96
N LEU A 90 8.20 4.67 2.18
CA LEU A 90 9.51 5.26 2.49
C LEU A 90 10.59 4.67 1.59
N LYS A 91 10.60 3.34 1.46
CA LYS A 91 11.55 2.61 0.63
C LYS A 91 11.44 3.00 -0.85
N ASP A 92 10.23 3.21 -1.34
CA ASP A 92 9.99 3.65 -2.71
C ASP A 92 10.54 5.05 -3.00
N LEU A 93 10.61 5.91 -1.99
CA LEU A 93 11.26 7.22 -2.04
C LEU A 93 12.78 7.16 -1.85
N ASN A 94 13.38 5.96 -1.76
CA ASN A 94 14.80 5.74 -1.47
C ASN A 94 15.25 6.40 -0.15
N LYS A 95 14.37 6.39 0.86
CA LYS A 95 14.65 6.89 2.20
C LYS A 95 14.74 5.74 3.19
N GLU A 96 15.43 5.97 4.31
CA GLU A 96 15.64 4.96 5.34
C GLU A 96 14.85 5.30 6.61
N VAL A 97 14.52 4.27 7.40
CA VAL A 97 13.91 4.44 8.72
C VAL A 97 14.87 5.23 9.61
N GLY A 98 14.31 6.20 10.35
CA GLY A 98 15.10 7.12 11.17
C GLY A 98 15.53 8.41 10.46
N CYS A 99 15.19 8.57 9.17
CA CYS A 99 15.36 9.88 8.54
C CYS A 99 14.46 10.93 9.22
N ALA A 100 14.87 12.19 9.16
CA ALA A 100 14.04 13.31 9.64
C ALA A 100 12.67 13.32 8.95
N PRO A 101 11.62 13.83 9.62
CA PRO A 101 10.33 14.03 8.99
C PRO A 101 10.46 14.85 7.70
N PHE A 102 9.74 14.46 6.65
CA PHE A 102 9.78 15.11 5.35
C PHE A 102 8.38 15.33 4.79
N SER A 103 8.19 16.40 4.03
CA SER A 103 6.89 16.71 3.44
C SER A 103 6.44 15.61 2.47
N ILE A 104 5.18 15.19 2.62
CA ILE A 104 4.53 14.22 1.74
C ILE A 104 3.33 14.82 1.01
N LYS A 105 3.08 16.10 1.18
CA LYS A 105 1.90 16.79 0.64
C LYS A 105 1.73 16.57 -0.87
N GLU A 106 2.84 16.56 -1.62
CA GLU A 106 2.79 16.33 -3.07
C GLU A 106 2.40 14.88 -3.42
N TYR A 107 2.77 13.91 -2.60
CA TYR A 107 2.44 12.50 -2.81
C TYR A 107 0.99 12.16 -2.41
N LEU A 108 0.33 13.02 -1.61
CA LEU A 108 -1.08 12.86 -1.23
C LEU A 108 -2.05 13.51 -2.23
N LYS A 109 -1.52 14.34 -3.11
CA LYS A 109 -2.30 14.92 -4.19
C LYS A 109 -2.50 13.92 -5.31
N ASN A 110 -3.70 13.92 -5.90
CA ASN A 110 -3.96 13.20 -7.14
C ASN A 110 -3.55 11.72 -7.11
N LEU A 111 -3.94 11.01 -6.05
CA LEU A 111 -3.69 9.58 -5.90
C LEU A 111 -4.56 8.74 -6.85
N PRO A 112 -4.09 7.55 -7.27
CA PRO A 112 -4.96 6.61 -7.96
C PRO A 112 -6.07 6.12 -7.04
N THR A 113 -7.16 5.70 -7.66
CA THR A 113 -8.33 5.17 -6.98
C THR A 113 -8.61 3.74 -7.39
N VAL A 114 -9.21 2.98 -6.49
CA VAL A 114 -9.75 1.66 -6.76
C VAL A 114 -11.23 1.60 -6.42
N THR A 115 -12.02 1.09 -7.35
CA THR A 115 -13.44 0.80 -7.13
C THR A 115 -13.63 -0.69 -6.95
N VAL A 116 -14.23 -1.07 -5.83
CA VAL A 116 -14.54 -2.44 -5.46
C VAL A 116 -15.88 -2.51 -4.74
N LYS A 117 -16.76 -3.44 -5.13
CA LYS A 117 -18.11 -3.60 -4.54
C LYS A 117 -18.90 -2.28 -4.46
N GLY A 118 -18.76 -1.42 -5.48
CA GLY A 118 -19.46 -0.14 -5.57
C GLY A 118 -18.92 0.97 -4.66
N LYS A 119 -17.80 0.75 -3.99
CA LYS A 119 -17.11 1.78 -3.20
C LYS A 119 -15.76 2.11 -3.83
N THR A 120 -15.38 3.37 -3.77
CA THR A 120 -14.09 3.87 -4.29
C THR A 120 -13.19 4.26 -3.10
N TYR A 121 -11.93 3.89 -3.20
CA TYR A 121 -10.88 4.19 -2.21
C TYR A 121 -9.66 4.75 -2.93
N ARG A 122 -8.94 5.65 -2.29
CA ARG A 122 -7.59 6.04 -2.72
C ARG A 122 -6.58 5.05 -2.19
N PHE A 123 -5.51 4.81 -2.93
CA PHE A 123 -4.42 3.97 -2.45
C PHE A 123 -3.05 4.62 -2.70
N LEU A 124 -2.13 4.37 -1.79
CA LEU A 124 -0.79 4.96 -1.78
C LEU A 124 0.22 4.09 -2.54
N ASN A 125 0.26 2.81 -2.24
CA ASN A 125 1.24 1.86 -2.77
C ASN A 125 0.63 0.90 -3.78
N ASN A 126 -0.40 0.16 -3.41
CA ASN A 126 -0.98 -0.84 -4.30
C ASN A 126 -2.36 -1.35 -3.88
N VAL A 127 -3.00 -2.00 -4.83
CA VAL A 127 -4.20 -2.83 -4.61
C VAL A 127 -4.05 -4.13 -5.36
N GLY A 128 -4.43 -5.27 -4.78
CA GLY A 128 -4.28 -6.50 -5.54
C GLY A 128 -4.89 -7.76 -4.99
N PHE A 129 -5.04 -8.69 -5.93
CA PHE A 129 -5.45 -10.06 -5.72
C PHE A 129 -4.26 -11.00 -5.70
N GLY A 130 -4.45 -12.13 -5.05
CA GLY A 130 -3.55 -13.25 -5.11
C GLY A 130 -3.04 -13.66 -3.74
N ILE A 131 -1.79 -14.10 -3.72
CA ILE A 131 -1.15 -14.51 -2.46
C ILE A 131 -1.07 -13.36 -1.45
N ASP A 132 -1.02 -12.13 -1.91
CA ASP A 132 -1.02 -10.92 -1.10
C ASP A 132 -2.34 -10.72 -0.35
N GLY A 133 -3.48 -10.78 -1.03
CA GLY A 133 -4.80 -10.75 -0.38
C GLY A 133 -4.98 -11.90 0.62
N TYR A 134 -4.52 -13.11 0.25
CA TYR A 134 -4.50 -14.25 1.17
C TYR A 134 -3.65 -13.96 2.42
N CYS A 135 -2.48 -13.37 2.26
CA CYS A 135 -1.61 -13.03 3.39
C CYS A 135 -2.25 -12.01 4.32
N CYS A 136 -2.92 -11.00 3.78
CA CYS A 136 -3.64 -10.01 4.58
C CYS A 136 -4.81 -10.67 5.35
N GLU A 137 -5.63 -11.49 4.69
CA GLU A 137 -6.72 -12.23 5.34
C GLU A 137 -6.24 -13.10 6.49
N VAL A 138 -5.15 -13.87 6.29
CA VAL A 138 -4.57 -14.72 7.34
C VAL A 138 -3.94 -13.86 8.44
N GLY A 139 -3.25 -12.78 8.09
CA GLY A 139 -2.68 -11.84 9.05
C GLY A 139 -3.74 -11.23 9.97
N ASP A 140 -4.87 -10.81 9.42
CA ASP A 140 -5.98 -10.24 10.19
C ASP A 140 -6.60 -11.25 11.16
N LYS A 141 -6.76 -12.50 10.73
CA LYS A 141 -7.21 -13.59 11.62
C LYS A 141 -6.22 -13.85 12.76
N LEU A 142 -4.92 -13.80 12.48
CA LEU A 142 -3.89 -13.97 13.50
C LEU A 142 -3.85 -12.82 14.49
N ARG A 143 -4.02 -11.56 14.05
CA ARG A 143 -4.10 -10.39 14.94
C ARG A 143 -5.22 -10.48 15.98
N GLN A 144 -6.29 -11.21 15.68
CA GLN A 144 -7.38 -11.45 16.63
C GLN A 144 -7.00 -12.44 17.73
N THR A 145 -5.94 -13.22 17.56
CA THR A 145 -5.54 -14.34 18.45
C THR A 145 -4.16 -14.18 19.08
N THR A 146 -3.35 -13.23 18.61
CA THR A 146 -1.99 -13.01 19.12
C THR A 146 -1.54 -11.57 18.99
N ASP A 147 -0.83 -11.08 19.99
CA ASP A 147 -0.15 -9.77 19.99
C ASP A 147 1.26 -9.84 19.38
N LYS A 148 1.69 -11.03 18.94
CA LYS A 148 3.03 -11.21 18.35
C LYS A 148 3.09 -10.60 16.95
N PRO A 149 4.25 -10.09 16.52
CA PRO A 149 4.46 -9.61 15.17
C PRO A 149 4.10 -10.67 14.13
N ILE A 150 3.35 -10.27 13.09
CA ILE A 150 2.90 -11.18 12.02
C ILE A 150 4.03 -11.40 11.02
N ASN A 151 4.40 -12.67 10.82
CA ASN A 151 5.39 -13.06 9.81
C ASN A 151 4.72 -13.28 8.45
N TYR A 152 4.52 -12.20 7.68
CA TYR A 152 3.88 -12.26 6.37
C TYR A 152 4.66 -13.09 5.35
N ALA A 153 5.99 -13.09 5.39
CA ALA A 153 6.81 -13.94 4.52
C ALA A 153 6.55 -15.43 4.80
N GLY A 154 6.47 -15.80 6.06
CA GLY A 154 6.12 -17.17 6.47
C GLY A 154 4.70 -17.57 6.05
N ILE A 155 3.73 -16.65 6.13
CA ILE A 155 2.36 -16.87 5.66
C ILE A 155 2.36 -17.07 4.13
N ALA A 156 3.08 -16.24 3.37
CA ALA A 156 3.19 -16.34 1.93
C ALA A 156 3.78 -17.69 1.49
N ILE A 157 4.89 -18.11 2.11
CA ILE A 157 5.53 -19.40 1.80
C ILE A 157 4.59 -20.58 2.10
N LYS A 158 3.96 -20.60 3.29
CA LYS A 158 2.98 -21.64 3.65
C LYS A 158 1.76 -21.60 2.74
N GLY A 159 1.29 -20.40 2.40
CA GLY A 159 0.20 -20.19 1.46
C GLY A 159 0.51 -20.80 0.09
N LEU A 160 1.64 -20.45 -0.50
CA LEU A 160 2.08 -20.97 -1.80
C LEU A 160 2.22 -22.50 -1.79
N LEU A 161 2.73 -23.08 -0.69
CA LEU A 161 2.92 -24.51 -0.59
C LEU A 161 1.61 -25.29 -0.42
N PHE A 162 0.72 -24.85 0.47
CA PHE A 162 -0.33 -25.72 1.00
C PHE A 162 -1.75 -25.20 0.81
N HIS A 163 -1.97 -23.87 0.86
CA HIS A 163 -3.31 -23.32 1.05
C HIS A 163 -3.81 -22.51 -0.12
N PHE A 164 -2.96 -21.69 -0.74
CA PHE A 164 -3.36 -20.84 -1.85
C PHE A 164 -3.46 -21.63 -3.17
N LYS A 165 -4.55 -21.41 -3.90
CA LYS A 165 -4.77 -21.95 -5.24
C LYS A 165 -4.81 -20.77 -6.22
N PRO A 166 -3.92 -20.76 -7.24
CA PRO A 166 -3.95 -19.71 -8.24
C PRO A 166 -5.26 -19.71 -9.01
N ARG A 167 -5.71 -18.53 -9.42
CA ARG A 167 -6.97 -18.30 -10.14
C ARG A 167 -6.69 -17.98 -11.60
N ASN A 168 -7.69 -18.13 -12.47
CA ASN A 168 -7.61 -17.55 -13.79
C ASN A 168 -8.07 -16.08 -13.69
N ALA A 169 -7.48 -15.24 -14.53
CA ALA A 169 -7.78 -13.80 -14.53
C ALA A 169 -7.97 -13.26 -15.93
N VAL A 170 -8.89 -12.32 -16.03
CA VAL A 170 -9.04 -11.42 -17.17
C VAL A 170 -8.59 -10.04 -16.70
N ILE A 171 -7.64 -9.44 -17.41
CA ILE A 171 -7.08 -8.13 -17.10
C ILE A 171 -7.27 -7.22 -18.30
N THR A 172 -7.89 -6.08 -18.06
CA THR A 172 -8.07 -5.05 -19.09
C THR A 172 -7.24 -3.84 -18.71
N VAL A 173 -6.41 -3.37 -19.63
CA VAL A 173 -5.60 -2.17 -19.48
C VAL A 173 -5.91 -1.24 -20.65
N ASP A 174 -6.43 -0.07 -20.38
CA ASP A 174 -6.79 0.96 -21.39
C ASP A 174 -7.60 0.36 -22.56
N GLY A 175 -8.62 -0.46 -22.21
CA GLY A 175 -9.49 -1.13 -23.17
C GLY A 175 -8.93 -2.39 -23.81
N LYS A 176 -7.65 -2.71 -23.65
CA LYS A 176 -7.04 -3.93 -24.17
C LYS A 176 -7.11 -5.06 -23.15
N THR A 177 -7.71 -6.18 -23.53
CA THR A 177 -7.97 -7.33 -22.65
C THR A 177 -6.94 -8.43 -22.84
N TYR A 178 -6.54 -9.05 -21.73
CA TYR A 178 -5.61 -10.16 -21.64
C TYR A 178 -6.17 -11.25 -20.73
N GLU A 179 -5.97 -12.51 -21.11
CA GLU A 179 -6.37 -13.66 -20.30
C GLU A 179 -5.14 -14.38 -19.75
N PHE A 180 -5.18 -14.68 -18.45
CA PHE A 180 -4.11 -15.38 -17.76
C PHE A 180 -4.64 -16.57 -16.98
N LYS A 181 -3.95 -17.70 -17.08
CA LYS A 181 -4.25 -18.90 -16.30
C LYS A 181 -3.29 -19.05 -15.14
N LYS A 182 -3.79 -19.59 -14.03
CA LYS A 182 -3.00 -19.86 -12.82
C LYS A 182 -2.26 -18.62 -12.33
N VAL A 183 -2.98 -17.55 -12.08
CA VAL A 183 -2.43 -16.29 -11.52
C VAL A 183 -2.20 -16.46 -10.04
N TRP A 184 -0.95 -16.27 -9.61
CA TRP A 184 -0.51 -16.34 -8.22
C TRP A 184 -0.60 -14.99 -7.52
N LEU A 185 -0.34 -13.92 -8.23
CA LEU A 185 -0.50 -12.54 -7.78
C LEU A 185 -0.82 -11.62 -8.97
N ALA A 186 -1.59 -10.57 -8.71
CA ALA A 186 -1.94 -9.54 -9.69
C ALA A 186 -2.21 -8.18 -9.00
N PRO A 187 -1.22 -7.60 -8.32
CA PRO A 187 -1.36 -6.26 -7.76
C PRO A 187 -1.24 -5.19 -8.83
N THR A 188 -2.07 -4.15 -8.72
CA THR A 188 -1.91 -2.88 -9.42
C THR A 188 -1.14 -1.92 -8.52
N MET A 189 -0.02 -1.43 -9.01
CA MET A 189 1.01 -0.72 -8.29
C MET A 189 1.04 0.76 -8.64
N ASN A 190 1.04 1.63 -7.65
CA ASN A 190 1.36 3.06 -7.78
C ASN A 190 2.84 3.33 -7.47
N GLY A 191 3.41 2.59 -6.53
CA GLY A 191 4.85 2.56 -6.23
C GLY A 191 5.50 1.25 -6.68
N ARG A 192 6.80 1.09 -6.39
CA ARG A 192 7.57 -0.13 -6.71
C ARG A 192 7.37 -1.25 -5.71
N TYR A 193 7.09 -0.89 -4.44
CA TYR A 193 7.16 -1.79 -3.29
C TYR A 193 5.80 -2.00 -2.62
N TYR A 194 5.58 -3.21 -2.10
CA TYR A 194 4.57 -3.51 -1.09
C TYR A 194 4.94 -4.77 -0.29
N GLY A 195 4.15 -5.08 0.74
CA GLY A 195 4.27 -6.33 1.50
C GLY A 195 5.56 -6.44 2.31
N GLY A 196 6.14 -5.31 2.74
CA GLY A 196 7.33 -5.26 3.55
C GLY A 196 8.62 -5.39 2.74
N GLY A 197 8.68 -4.78 1.58
CA GLY A 197 9.89 -4.64 0.78
C GLY A 197 9.98 -5.49 -0.48
N MET A 198 8.89 -6.12 -0.92
CA MET A 198 8.85 -6.76 -2.24
C MET A 198 8.83 -5.69 -3.34
N MET A 199 9.83 -5.69 -4.22
CA MET A 199 9.92 -4.79 -5.38
C MET A 199 9.15 -5.40 -6.56
N VAL A 200 7.83 -5.26 -6.54
CA VAL A 200 6.92 -5.98 -7.44
C VAL A 200 6.79 -5.35 -8.81
N ALA A 201 6.97 -4.05 -8.90
CA ALA A 201 6.98 -3.30 -10.17
C ALA A 201 8.24 -2.42 -10.23
N PRO A 202 9.43 -3.00 -10.52
CA PRO A 202 10.70 -2.29 -10.41
C PRO A 202 10.79 -1.03 -11.28
N ASP A 203 10.10 -1.02 -12.43
CA ASP A 203 10.09 0.11 -13.36
C ASP A 203 8.95 1.12 -13.09
N GLN A 204 8.08 0.85 -12.10
CA GLN A 204 7.02 1.79 -11.73
C GLN A 204 7.61 3.03 -11.04
N ASN A 205 7.07 4.18 -11.38
CA ASN A 205 7.43 5.45 -10.77
C ASN A 205 6.16 6.17 -10.31
N ARG A 206 5.95 6.29 -8.98
CA ARG A 206 4.79 7.00 -8.41
C ARG A 206 4.71 8.47 -8.80
N SER A 207 5.81 9.05 -9.26
CA SER A 207 5.88 10.45 -9.70
C SER A 207 5.98 10.58 -11.22
N ASN A 208 5.68 9.51 -11.98
CA ASN A 208 5.73 9.60 -13.44
C ASN A 208 4.75 10.69 -13.94
N PRO A 209 5.15 11.51 -14.93
CA PRO A 209 4.35 12.65 -15.38
C PRO A 209 3.03 12.23 -16.06
N GLU A 210 2.99 11.03 -16.65
CA GLU A 210 1.78 10.49 -17.29
C GLU A 210 0.73 10.05 -16.26
N GLY A 211 1.14 9.81 -15.03
CA GLY A 211 0.24 9.39 -13.94
C GLY A 211 -0.13 7.91 -13.97
N THR A 212 0.49 7.09 -14.84
CA THR A 212 0.13 5.68 -15.01
C THR A 212 0.39 4.81 -13.79
N VAL A 213 -0.33 3.70 -13.70
CA VAL A 213 -0.14 2.60 -12.74
C VAL A 213 0.20 1.32 -13.48
N SER A 214 0.76 0.33 -12.78
CA SER A 214 1.20 -0.92 -13.41
C SER A 214 0.60 -2.14 -12.69
N VAL A 215 -0.06 -3.03 -13.42
CA VAL A 215 -0.42 -4.34 -12.88
C VAL A 215 0.73 -5.33 -13.14
N SER A 216 1.24 -5.92 -12.06
CA SER A 216 2.30 -6.91 -12.11
C SER A 216 1.73 -8.31 -11.87
N LEU A 217 2.05 -9.25 -12.74
CA LEU A 217 1.50 -10.60 -12.70
C LEU A 217 2.58 -11.65 -12.53
N MET A 218 2.26 -12.65 -11.71
CA MET A 218 2.95 -13.93 -11.70
C MET A 218 1.93 -15.03 -12.01
N TYR A 219 2.13 -15.79 -13.09
CA TYR A 219 1.11 -16.67 -13.65
C TYR A 219 1.67 -17.92 -14.35
N GLY A 220 0.80 -18.85 -14.73
CA GLY A 220 1.10 -19.99 -15.64
C GLY A 220 1.98 -21.09 -15.05
N SER A 221 2.66 -20.84 -13.94
CA SER A 221 3.62 -21.76 -13.35
C SER A 221 2.99 -22.72 -12.31
N GLY A 222 3.69 -23.85 -12.07
CA GLY A 222 3.38 -24.73 -10.95
C GLY A 222 4.01 -24.23 -9.65
N LYS A 223 3.55 -24.78 -8.51
CA LYS A 223 3.98 -24.38 -7.16
C LYS A 223 5.51 -24.32 -6.98
N LEU A 224 6.22 -25.38 -7.40
CA LEU A 224 7.69 -25.45 -7.22
C LEU A 224 8.41 -24.32 -7.96
N LYS A 225 8.04 -24.08 -9.23
CA LYS A 225 8.65 -22.99 -10.01
C LYS A 225 8.30 -21.63 -9.40
N THR A 226 7.06 -21.41 -8.98
CA THR A 226 6.65 -20.18 -8.29
C THR A 226 7.48 -19.97 -7.03
N LEU A 227 7.68 -20.98 -6.20
CA LEU A 227 8.48 -20.89 -4.98
C LEU A 227 9.97 -20.60 -5.25
N MET A 228 10.52 -21.14 -6.32
CA MET A 228 11.92 -20.85 -6.70
C MET A 228 12.10 -19.40 -7.17
N VAL A 229 11.12 -18.86 -7.89
CA VAL A 229 11.20 -17.50 -8.45
C VAL A 229 10.73 -16.44 -7.44
N PHE A 230 9.78 -16.75 -6.55
CA PHE A 230 9.16 -15.80 -5.62
C PHE A 230 10.17 -14.99 -4.79
N PRO A 231 11.27 -15.55 -4.23
CA PRO A 231 12.25 -14.76 -3.49
C PRO A 231 12.93 -13.66 -4.31
N SER A 232 13.03 -13.81 -5.63
CA SER A 232 13.62 -12.79 -6.50
C SER A 232 12.80 -11.50 -6.59
N ILE A 233 11.53 -11.53 -6.13
CA ILE A 233 10.64 -10.36 -6.08
C ILE A 233 11.19 -9.26 -5.16
N PHE A 234 11.92 -9.63 -4.11
CA PHE A 234 12.53 -8.65 -3.19
C PHE A 234 13.63 -7.80 -3.85
N LYS A 235 14.19 -8.29 -4.96
CA LYS A 235 15.19 -7.58 -5.77
C LYS A 235 14.62 -7.04 -7.09
N GLY A 236 13.32 -7.25 -7.35
CA GLY A 236 12.70 -6.91 -8.62
C GLY A 236 13.14 -7.79 -9.79
N GLU A 237 13.87 -8.89 -9.54
CA GLU A 237 14.43 -9.74 -10.58
C GLU A 237 13.44 -10.75 -11.17
N HIS A 238 12.30 -10.96 -10.49
CA HIS A 238 11.21 -11.82 -10.98
C HIS A 238 10.71 -11.41 -12.37
N VAL A 239 10.74 -10.12 -12.72
CA VAL A 239 10.33 -9.64 -14.06
C VAL A 239 11.18 -10.16 -15.20
N LYS A 240 12.39 -10.69 -14.92
CA LYS A 240 13.25 -11.36 -15.91
C LYS A 240 12.69 -12.71 -16.36
N HIS A 241 11.79 -13.31 -15.58
CA HIS A 241 11.10 -14.56 -15.88
C HIS A 241 9.84 -14.31 -16.72
N THR A 242 10.03 -13.83 -17.94
CA THR A 242 8.96 -13.38 -18.85
C THR A 242 7.96 -14.47 -19.23
N GLU A 243 8.31 -15.73 -19.05
CA GLU A 243 7.44 -16.89 -19.26
C GLU A 243 6.38 -17.07 -18.16
N MET A 244 6.55 -16.39 -17.01
CA MET A 244 5.61 -16.48 -15.88
C MET A 244 5.40 -15.15 -15.17
N CYS A 245 6.05 -14.09 -15.58
CA CYS A 245 5.87 -12.75 -15.03
C CYS A 245 5.59 -11.75 -16.16
N LYS A 246 4.66 -10.84 -15.91
CA LYS A 246 4.33 -9.77 -16.87
C LYS A 246 3.91 -8.51 -16.11
N VAL A 247 4.38 -7.38 -16.61
CA VAL A 247 3.94 -6.05 -16.14
C VAL A 247 3.19 -5.37 -17.30
N LEU A 248 2.01 -4.82 -16.99
CA LEU A 248 1.20 -4.04 -17.92
C LEU A 248 0.93 -2.69 -17.30
N THR A 249 1.19 -1.60 -18.02
CA THR A 249 1.08 -0.22 -17.54
C THR A 249 0.00 0.51 -18.31
N GLY A 250 -0.80 1.31 -17.61
CA GLY A 250 -1.87 2.10 -18.21
C GLY A 250 -2.58 3.00 -17.20
N HIS A 251 -3.67 3.60 -17.64
CA HIS A 251 -4.48 4.52 -16.85
C HIS A 251 -5.69 3.84 -16.22
N GLU A 252 -6.38 3.01 -16.98
CA GLU A 252 -7.57 2.29 -16.54
C GLU A 252 -7.24 0.80 -16.52
N ILE A 253 -7.24 0.21 -15.33
CA ILE A 253 -6.91 -1.21 -15.15
C ILE A 253 -8.04 -1.92 -14.43
N THR A 254 -8.62 -2.94 -15.06
CA THR A 254 -9.58 -3.84 -14.43
C THR A 254 -8.96 -5.22 -14.27
N VAL A 255 -9.06 -5.78 -13.07
CA VAL A 255 -8.60 -7.14 -12.77
C VAL A 255 -9.77 -7.97 -12.28
N LYS A 256 -10.08 -9.04 -13.01
CA LYS A 256 -11.18 -9.95 -12.70
C LYS A 256 -10.67 -11.37 -12.54
N PHE A 257 -10.94 -11.97 -11.40
CA PHE A 257 -10.66 -13.38 -11.12
C PHE A 257 -11.90 -14.23 -11.36
N ASP A 258 -11.70 -15.48 -11.76
CA ASP A 258 -12.77 -16.45 -12.02
C ASP A 258 -13.53 -16.90 -10.75
N GLN A 259 -13.01 -16.62 -9.57
CA GLN A 259 -13.65 -16.91 -8.28
C GLN A 259 -13.38 -15.83 -7.24
N PRO A 260 -14.28 -15.65 -6.26
CA PRO A 260 -14.05 -14.71 -5.17
C PRO A 260 -12.76 -15.02 -4.39
N THR A 261 -12.02 -13.99 -4.05
CA THR A 261 -10.83 -14.08 -3.21
C THR A 261 -10.72 -12.83 -2.33
N ALA A 262 -9.78 -12.83 -1.40
CA ALA A 262 -9.45 -11.63 -0.65
C ALA A 262 -8.69 -10.65 -1.56
N LEU A 263 -9.09 -9.38 -1.51
CA LEU A 263 -8.38 -8.24 -2.09
C LEU A 263 -7.68 -7.52 -0.95
N GLN A 264 -6.51 -6.97 -1.19
CA GLN A 264 -5.89 -5.99 -0.28
C GLN A 264 -5.77 -4.63 -0.96
N ILE A 265 -5.92 -3.54 -0.18
CA ILE A 265 -5.71 -2.14 -0.57
C ILE A 265 -4.75 -1.55 0.45
N ASP A 266 -3.49 -1.30 0.07
CA ASP A 266 -2.42 -0.87 0.99
C ASP A 266 -2.34 -1.69 2.29
N GLY A 267 -2.66 -2.99 2.22
CA GLY A 267 -2.67 -3.90 3.35
C GLY A 267 -4.02 -4.10 4.07
N GLU A 268 -5.05 -3.29 3.76
CA GLU A 268 -6.40 -3.46 4.28
C GLU A 268 -7.16 -4.51 3.46
N THR A 269 -7.84 -5.47 4.13
CA THR A 269 -8.47 -6.63 3.48
C THR A 269 -9.93 -6.38 3.13
N VAL A 270 -10.31 -6.69 1.88
CA VAL A 270 -11.71 -6.76 1.43
C VAL A 270 -12.01 -8.20 0.99
N LEU A 271 -12.90 -8.87 1.71
CA LEU A 271 -13.22 -10.28 1.45
C LEU A 271 -14.23 -10.46 0.30
N GLY A 272 -14.16 -11.64 -0.36
CA GLY A 272 -15.18 -12.07 -1.33
C GLY A 272 -15.27 -11.17 -2.56
N VAL A 273 -14.14 -10.76 -3.10
CA VAL A 273 -14.04 -9.91 -4.28
C VAL A 273 -13.69 -10.74 -5.51
N THR A 274 -14.35 -10.50 -6.63
CA THR A 274 -14.05 -11.11 -7.93
C THR A 274 -13.42 -10.11 -8.90
N GLU A 275 -13.66 -8.82 -8.70
CA GLU A 275 -13.24 -7.79 -9.64
C GLU A 275 -12.94 -6.48 -8.90
N TYR A 276 -11.90 -5.79 -9.33
CA TYR A 276 -11.65 -4.39 -8.98
C TYR A 276 -11.27 -3.61 -10.23
N ALA A 277 -11.55 -2.31 -10.22
CA ALA A 277 -11.15 -1.38 -11.25
C ALA A 277 -10.33 -0.24 -10.65
N VAL A 278 -9.20 0.06 -11.29
CA VAL A 278 -8.31 1.16 -10.91
C VAL A 278 -8.37 2.23 -11.97
N SER A 279 -8.55 3.47 -11.52
CA SER A 279 -8.27 4.67 -12.30
C SER A 279 -6.98 5.31 -11.79
N SER A 280 -6.06 5.58 -12.70
CA SER A 280 -4.76 6.15 -12.37
C SER A 280 -4.89 7.61 -11.93
N ARG A 281 -3.78 8.20 -11.54
CA ARG A 281 -3.69 9.63 -11.27
C ARG A 281 -4.00 10.42 -12.54
N VAL A 282 -4.66 11.58 -12.40
CA VAL A 282 -4.77 12.53 -13.53
C VAL A 282 -3.36 12.97 -13.92
N PRO A 283 -2.99 12.92 -15.22
CA PRO A 283 -1.68 13.38 -15.67
C PRO A 283 -1.42 14.81 -15.20
N ALA A 284 -0.18 15.13 -14.86
CA ALA A 284 0.20 16.51 -14.59
C ALA A 284 -0.09 17.33 -15.84
N LYS A 285 -0.85 18.42 -15.70
CA LYS A 285 -1.01 19.36 -16.81
C LYS A 285 0.37 19.93 -17.12
N VAL A 286 0.85 19.67 -18.32
CA VAL A 286 2.07 20.26 -18.88
C VAL A 286 1.88 21.73 -19.07
#